data_28f295cb2d11b839a433d4a740a61c29
#
_entry.id   28f295cb2d11b839a433d4a740a61c29
#
_cell.length_a   1.000
_cell.length_b   1.000
_cell.length_c   1.000
_cell.angle_alpha   90.00
_cell.angle_beta   90.00
_cell.angle_gamma   90.00
#
_symmetry.space_group_name_H-M   'P 1'
#
loop_
_entity.id
_entity.type
_entity.pdbx_description
1 polymer ?
#
loop_
_entity_poly.entity_id
_entity_poly.type
_entity_poly.pdbx_seq_one_letter_code
_entity_poly.pdbx_strand_id
1 'polypeptide(L)'
;MAEHVCPSWGGYFIDNPLRRLLHNPEKILRPHVQPGMTAMDFGCGMGLFSIAMAKLVGDGGRVIAVDLQQKMLDVLQSRAMKAGVADRITTHRCEADSIGLSDPVDFTLAFYSAHEVPNLRRLLGEIHGCLRPAGKLLVVEPIGHVTPKDFEAMLSLAQEIGFRVQERPHVRLSRAAVLARE
;
A
#
# COMPACT_ATOMS: atom_id res chain seq x y z
N MET A 1 -14.10 -17.28 12.53
CA MET A 1 -12.62 -17.13 12.47
C MET A 1 -12.35 -15.69 12.88
N ALA A 2 -11.49 -15.47 13.87
CA ALA A 2 -11.31 -14.16 14.50
C ALA A 2 -10.70 -13.16 13.52
N GLU A 3 -11.31 -11.97 13.45
CA GLU A 3 -10.77 -10.81 12.74
C GLU A 3 -9.43 -10.42 13.37
N HIS A 4 -8.33 -10.78 12.72
CA HIS A 4 -7.00 -10.31 13.08
C HIS A 4 -6.71 -8.98 12.38
N VAL A 5 -7.54 -7.97 12.64
CA VAL A 5 -7.16 -6.58 12.35
C VAL A 5 -6.18 -6.14 13.43
N CYS A 6 -5.00 -5.69 13.04
CA CYS A 6 -3.99 -5.19 13.98
C CYS A 6 -4.59 -4.07 14.84
N PRO A 7 -4.66 -4.22 16.16
CA PRO A 7 -5.27 -3.19 17.01
C PRO A 7 -4.52 -1.86 16.86
N SER A 8 -5.23 -0.73 16.96
CA SER A 8 -4.67 0.62 16.72
C SER A 8 -3.41 0.95 17.53
N TRP A 9 -3.23 0.33 18.71
CA TRP A 9 -1.99 0.47 19.50
C TRP A 9 -0.81 -0.29 18.88
N GLY A 10 -1.05 -1.37 18.12
CA GLY A 10 -0.01 -2.08 17.35
C GLY A 10 0.62 -1.20 16.26
N GLY A 11 -0.16 -0.30 15.66
CA GLY A 11 0.34 0.67 14.69
C GLY A 11 1.48 1.56 15.24
N TYR A 12 1.43 1.93 16.52
CA TYR A 12 2.51 2.68 17.17
C TYR A 12 3.81 1.87 17.34
N PHE A 13 3.69 0.56 17.55
CA PHE A 13 4.87 -0.33 17.59
C PHE A 13 5.44 -0.59 16.20
N ILE A 14 4.58 -0.58 15.19
CA ILE A 14 4.99 -0.80 13.80
C ILE A 14 5.64 0.46 13.19
N ASP A 15 5.25 1.67 13.60
CA ASP A 15 5.78 2.95 13.07
C ASP A 15 6.83 3.59 14.00
N ASN A 16 7.84 2.81 14.38
CA ASN A 16 8.97 3.30 15.17
C ASN A 16 10.16 3.72 14.27
N PRO A 17 11.12 4.51 14.78
CA PRO A 17 12.31 4.94 14.00
C PRO A 17 13.11 3.78 13.41
N LEU A 18 13.10 2.59 14.06
CA LEU A 18 13.77 1.40 13.59
C LEU A 18 13.14 0.87 12.29
N ARG A 19 11.81 0.98 12.12
CA ARG A 19 11.14 0.62 10.87
C ARG A 19 11.56 1.51 9.71
N ARG A 20 11.76 2.81 9.95
CA ARG A 20 12.29 3.73 8.92
C ARG A 20 13.71 3.36 8.49
N LEU A 21 14.51 2.84 9.42
CA LEU A 21 15.87 2.36 9.13
C LEU A 21 15.84 1.03 8.36
N LEU A 22 14.90 0.14 8.70
CA LEU A 22 14.73 -1.17 8.04
C LEU A 22 14.08 -1.05 6.65
N HIS A 23 13.04 -0.22 6.55
CA HIS A 23 12.25 -0.04 5.35
C HIS A 23 12.23 1.44 4.97
N ASN A 24 13.35 1.92 4.42
CA ASN A 24 13.43 3.30 3.93
C ASN A 24 12.38 3.53 2.82
N PRO A 25 11.29 4.32 3.09
CA PRO A 25 10.18 4.44 2.16
C PRO A 25 10.59 5.03 0.81
N GLU A 26 11.46 6.04 0.83
CA GLU A 26 11.91 6.70 -0.40
C GLU A 26 12.71 5.72 -1.28
N LYS A 27 13.59 4.91 -0.67
CA LYS A 27 14.38 3.92 -1.41
C LYS A 27 13.50 2.85 -2.06
N ILE A 28 12.43 2.43 -1.37
CA ILE A 28 11.49 1.43 -1.88
C ILE A 28 10.60 2.01 -2.98
N LEU A 29 10.14 3.26 -2.81
CA LEU A 29 9.15 3.87 -3.71
C LEU A 29 9.75 4.52 -4.96
N ARG A 30 10.95 5.09 -4.86
CA ARG A 30 11.60 5.87 -5.94
C ARG A 30 11.69 5.15 -7.30
N PRO A 31 11.87 3.82 -7.38
CA PRO A 31 11.83 3.11 -8.67
C PRO A 31 10.45 3.07 -9.32
N HIS A 32 9.37 3.32 -8.56
CA HIS A 32 7.99 3.05 -9.00
C HIS A 32 7.12 4.31 -9.04
N VAL A 33 7.40 5.31 -8.18
CA VAL A 33 6.62 6.54 -8.05
C VAL A 33 7.35 7.70 -8.73
N GLN A 34 6.68 8.36 -9.68
CA GLN A 34 7.22 9.46 -10.46
C GLN A 34 6.43 10.75 -10.20
N PRO A 35 7.02 11.94 -10.44
CA PRO A 35 6.30 13.22 -10.36
C PRO A 35 5.05 13.22 -11.24
N GLY A 36 3.96 13.77 -10.73
CA GLY A 36 2.67 13.88 -11.42
C GLY A 36 1.76 12.65 -11.32
N MET A 37 2.24 11.53 -10.78
CA MET A 37 1.42 10.32 -10.62
C MET A 37 0.31 10.48 -9.59
N THR A 38 -0.78 9.74 -9.80
CA THR A 38 -1.75 9.40 -8.76
C THR A 38 -1.35 8.06 -8.17
N ALA A 39 -1.00 8.02 -6.88
CA ALA A 39 -0.62 6.80 -6.18
C ALA A 39 -1.62 6.45 -5.08
N MET A 40 -1.84 5.16 -4.82
CA MET A 40 -2.66 4.66 -3.71
C MET A 40 -1.78 3.92 -2.71
N ASP A 41 -1.99 4.20 -1.42
CA ASP A 41 -1.35 3.51 -0.29
C ASP A 41 -2.43 2.72 0.46
N PHE A 42 -2.53 1.41 0.19
CA PHE A 42 -3.53 0.53 0.81
C PHE A 42 -3.02 -0.03 2.14
N GLY A 43 -3.79 0.16 3.20
CA GLY A 43 -3.37 -0.13 4.57
C GLY A 43 -2.31 0.87 5.03
N CYS A 44 -2.55 2.16 4.78
CA CYS A 44 -1.56 3.23 4.94
C CYS A 44 -1.11 3.48 6.38
N GLY A 45 -1.86 2.99 7.38
CA GLY A 45 -1.59 3.23 8.78
C GLY A 45 -1.43 4.72 9.08
N MET A 46 -0.39 5.07 9.83
CA MET A 46 -0.09 6.46 10.21
C MET A 46 0.73 7.22 9.14
N GLY A 47 0.79 6.73 7.89
CA GLY A 47 1.25 7.46 6.72
C GLY A 47 2.76 7.45 6.46
N LEU A 48 3.49 6.43 6.93
CA LEU A 48 4.93 6.32 6.68
C LEU A 48 5.24 6.34 5.18
N PHE A 49 4.52 5.56 4.37
CA PHE A 49 4.69 5.49 2.93
C PHE A 49 3.90 6.57 2.20
N SER A 50 2.69 6.91 2.64
CA SER A 50 1.87 7.98 2.04
C SER A 50 2.60 9.33 1.98
N ILE A 51 3.26 9.73 3.08
CA ILE A 51 4.03 10.98 3.14
C ILE A 51 5.25 10.93 2.21
N ALA A 52 5.92 9.79 2.11
CA ALA A 52 7.03 9.61 1.17
C ALA A 52 6.56 9.65 -0.29
N MET A 53 5.42 9.01 -0.60
CA MET A 53 4.79 9.10 -1.94
C MET A 53 4.44 10.53 -2.29
N ALA A 54 3.81 11.27 -1.36
CA ALA A 54 3.40 12.66 -1.58
C ALA A 54 4.58 13.58 -1.91
N LYS A 55 5.75 13.31 -1.34
CA LYS A 55 6.99 14.01 -1.71
C LYS A 55 7.48 13.64 -3.11
N LEU A 56 7.36 12.36 -3.49
CA LEU A 56 7.83 11.87 -4.78
C LEU A 56 6.92 12.29 -5.94
N VAL A 57 5.60 12.27 -5.76
CA VAL A 57 4.65 12.70 -6.80
C VAL A 57 4.68 14.22 -7.03
N GLY A 58 5.16 15.01 -6.05
CA GLY A 58 5.28 16.47 -6.17
C GLY A 58 3.93 17.18 -6.32
N ASP A 59 3.98 18.47 -6.67
CA ASP A 59 2.79 19.35 -6.71
C ASP A 59 1.76 18.96 -7.78
N GLY A 60 2.21 18.30 -8.86
CA GLY A 60 1.33 17.84 -9.94
C GLY A 60 0.71 16.47 -9.71
N GLY A 61 1.06 15.77 -8.62
CA GLY A 61 0.57 14.44 -8.30
C GLY A 61 -0.30 14.41 -7.04
N ARG A 62 -0.86 13.24 -6.76
CA ARG A 62 -1.67 13.03 -5.55
C ARG A 62 -1.50 11.62 -4.98
N VAL A 63 -1.81 11.47 -3.70
CA VAL A 63 -1.81 10.19 -2.99
C VAL A 63 -3.19 9.94 -2.39
N ILE A 64 -3.75 8.76 -2.61
CA ILE A 64 -4.97 8.28 -1.96
C ILE A 64 -4.51 7.32 -0.87
N ALA A 65 -4.61 7.74 0.38
CA ALA A 65 -4.22 6.96 1.54
C ALA A 65 -5.45 6.23 2.10
N VAL A 66 -5.43 4.91 2.02
CA VAL A 66 -6.58 4.04 2.35
C VAL A 66 -6.29 3.26 3.62
N ASP A 67 -7.21 3.31 4.59
CA ASP A 67 -7.14 2.48 5.79
C ASP A 67 -8.54 2.19 6.33
N LEU A 68 -8.69 1.06 7.01
CA LEU A 68 -9.94 0.66 7.70
C LEU A 68 -10.19 1.54 8.94
N GLN A 69 -9.13 1.96 9.62
CA GLN A 69 -9.18 2.62 10.91
C GLN A 69 -9.11 4.15 10.76
N GLN A 70 -10.24 4.85 11.03
CA GLN A 70 -10.28 6.32 10.99
C GLN A 70 -9.17 6.98 11.82
N LYS A 71 -8.87 6.42 12.99
CA LYS A 71 -7.80 6.93 13.86
C LYS A 71 -6.43 6.97 13.18
N MET A 72 -6.13 5.99 12.30
CA MET A 72 -4.88 5.98 11.53
C MET A 72 -4.85 7.13 10.53
N LEU A 73 -5.95 7.35 9.83
CA LEU A 73 -6.11 8.44 8.87
C LEU A 73 -5.99 9.81 9.55
N ASP A 74 -6.55 10.00 10.75
CA ASP A 74 -6.44 11.25 11.51
C ASP A 74 -4.98 11.54 11.91
N VAL A 75 -4.25 10.52 12.34
CA VAL A 75 -2.82 10.65 12.65
C VAL A 75 -2.01 10.94 11.39
N LEU A 76 -2.31 10.25 10.28
CA LEU A 76 -1.67 10.51 8.99
C LEU A 76 -1.87 11.98 8.58
N GLN A 77 -3.10 12.50 8.64
CA GLN A 77 -3.42 13.86 8.29
C GLN A 77 -2.59 14.88 9.09
N SER A 78 -2.51 14.68 10.42
CA SER A 78 -1.69 15.52 11.30
C SER A 78 -0.20 15.50 10.92
N ARG A 79 0.32 14.31 10.57
CA ARG A 79 1.72 14.14 10.14
C ARG A 79 1.98 14.74 8.76
N ALA A 80 1.03 14.62 7.83
CA ALA A 80 1.12 15.19 6.50
C ALA A 80 1.16 16.73 6.54
N MET A 81 0.34 17.34 7.41
CA MET A 81 0.40 18.79 7.67
C MET A 81 1.79 19.21 8.18
N LYS A 82 2.34 18.50 9.17
CA LYS A 82 3.68 18.79 9.70
C LYS A 82 4.79 18.60 8.66
N ALA A 83 4.57 17.68 7.71
CA ALA A 83 5.51 17.41 6.62
C ALA A 83 5.35 18.35 5.41
N GLY A 84 4.32 19.22 5.39
CA GLY A 84 4.05 20.17 4.31
C GLY A 84 3.57 19.50 3.01
N VAL A 85 2.84 18.36 3.13
CA VAL A 85 2.36 17.59 1.97
C VAL A 85 0.89 17.20 2.09
N ALA A 86 0.15 17.81 3.02
CA ALA A 86 -1.25 17.47 3.28
C ALA A 86 -2.17 17.74 2.08
N ASP A 87 -1.84 18.75 1.30
CA ASP A 87 -2.53 19.15 0.06
C ASP A 87 -2.48 18.10 -1.05
N ARG A 88 -1.50 17.20 -0.99
CA ARG A 88 -1.31 16.09 -1.95
C ARG A 88 -1.88 14.76 -1.49
N ILE A 89 -2.41 14.68 -0.26
CA ILE A 89 -2.92 13.44 0.33
C ILE A 89 -4.41 13.54 0.59
N THR A 90 -5.17 12.67 -0.06
CA THR A 90 -6.58 12.42 0.24
C THR A 90 -6.69 11.15 1.07
N THR A 91 -7.30 11.24 2.25
CA THR A 91 -7.56 10.06 3.08
C THR A 91 -8.90 9.43 2.71
N HIS A 92 -8.94 8.11 2.65
CA HIS A 92 -10.16 7.34 2.37
C HIS A 92 -10.29 6.20 3.38
N ARG A 93 -11.42 6.19 4.09
CA ARG A 93 -11.75 5.08 4.98
C ARG A 93 -12.44 3.99 4.17
N CYS A 94 -11.82 2.80 4.13
CA CYS A 94 -12.38 1.63 3.47
C CYS A 94 -13.19 0.76 4.44
N GLU A 95 -13.90 -0.22 3.90
CA GLU A 95 -14.50 -1.31 4.66
C GLU A 95 -13.54 -2.52 4.73
N ALA A 96 -13.81 -3.46 5.64
CA ALA A 96 -12.94 -4.62 5.85
C ALA A 96 -12.77 -5.51 4.61
N ASP A 97 -13.77 -5.53 3.74
CA ASP A 97 -13.83 -6.39 2.56
C ASP A 97 -13.88 -5.60 1.22
N SER A 98 -13.79 -4.27 1.26
CA SER A 98 -13.85 -3.42 0.06
C SER A 98 -13.06 -2.14 0.23
N ILE A 99 -12.30 -1.77 -0.81
CA ILE A 99 -11.65 -0.45 -0.90
C ILE A 99 -12.72 0.63 -1.10
N GLY A 100 -13.73 0.36 -1.91
CA GLY A 100 -14.82 1.31 -2.20
C GLY A 100 -14.37 2.53 -3.02
N LEU A 101 -13.32 2.39 -3.84
CA LEU A 101 -12.79 3.43 -4.72
C LEU A 101 -12.84 2.98 -6.18
N SER A 102 -13.00 3.96 -7.06
CA SER A 102 -12.90 3.78 -8.51
C SER A 102 -11.97 4.78 -9.19
N ASP A 103 -11.28 5.62 -8.39
CA ASP A 103 -10.32 6.59 -8.90
C ASP A 103 -9.18 5.91 -9.64
N PRO A 104 -8.87 6.33 -10.89
CA PRO A 104 -7.79 5.74 -11.63
C PRO A 104 -6.43 6.15 -11.05
N VAL A 105 -5.59 5.15 -10.74
CA VAL A 105 -4.25 5.33 -10.17
C VAL A 105 -3.15 4.75 -11.06
N ASP A 106 -1.96 5.33 -11.00
CA ASP A 106 -0.80 4.89 -11.75
C ASP A 106 -0.01 3.83 -10.98
N PHE A 107 -0.07 3.91 -9.65
CA PHE A 107 0.66 3.03 -8.75
C PHE A 107 -0.14 2.75 -7.48
N THR A 108 -0.07 1.51 -7.00
CA THR A 108 -0.60 1.10 -5.69
C THR A 108 0.49 0.43 -4.87
N LEU A 109 0.57 0.76 -3.59
CA LEU A 109 1.34 0.03 -2.59
C LEU A 109 0.38 -0.73 -1.67
N ALA A 110 0.68 -2.00 -1.41
CA ALA A 110 0.14 -2.78 -0.31
C ALA A 110 1.32 -3.28 0.54
N PHE A 111 1.63 -2.58 1.64
CA PHE A 111 2.79 -2.88 2.47
C PHE A 111 2.36 -3.44 3.82
N TYR A 112 2.50 -4.75 4.00
CA TYR A 112 2.09 -5.48 5.21
C TYR A 112 0.59 -5.38 5.50
N SER A 113 -0.22 -5.37 4.44
CA SER A 113 -1.67 -5.16 4.55
C SER A 113 -2.52 -6.19 3.80
N ALA A 114 -2.01 -6.78 2.72
CA ALA A 114 -2.81 -7.68 1.90
C ALA A 114 -3.13 -9.01 2.61
N HIS A 115 -2.27 -9.49 3.51
CA HIS A 115 -2.52 -10.72 4.29
C HIS A 115 -3.57 -10.55 5.41
N GLU A 116 -3.95 -9.32 5.74
CA GLU A 116 -4.94 -9.03 6.79
C GLU A 116 -6.38 -9.00 6.24
N VAL A 117 -6.56 -8.95 4.91
CA VAL A 117 -7.89 -8.82 4.32
C VAL A 117 -8.63 -10.16 4.29
N PRO A 118 -9.95 -10.18 4.57
CA PRO A 118 -10.73 -11.41 4.57
C PRO A 118 -10.92 -12.00 3.17
N ASN A 119 -10.90 -11.17 2.11
CA ASN A 119 -11.11 -11.58 0.73
C ASN A 119 -10.05 -10.99 -0.20
N LEU A 120 -8.92 -11.70 -0.31
CA LEU A 120 -7.78 -11.27 -1.13
C LEU A 120 -8.14 -11.16 -2.63
N ARG A 121 -9.00 -12.04 -3.16
CA ARG A 121 -9.44 -11.98 -4.57
C ARG A 121 -10.18 -10.69 -4.86
N ARG A 122 -11.07 -10.27 -3.96
CA ARG A 122 -11.80 -9.02 -4.08
C ARG A 122 -10.87 -7.83 -4.02
N LEU A 123 -9.96 -7.78 -3.03
CA LEU A 123 -8.96 -6.72 -2.90
C LEU A 123 -8.15 -6.56 -4.19
N LEU A 124 -7.56 -7.64 -4.69
CA LEU A 124 -6.76 -7.61 -5.91
C LEU A 124 -7.59 -7.19 -7.13
N GLY A 125 -8.85 -7.62 -7.23
CA GLY A 125 -9.79 -7.22 -8.27
C GLY A 125 -10.11 -5.72 -8.23
N GLU A 126 -10.36 -5.16 -7.05
CA GLU A 126 -10.61 -3.72 -6.88
C GLU A 126 -9.36 -2.90 -7.19
N ILE A 127 -8.17 -3.32 -6.73
CA ILE A 127 -6.90 -2.66 -7.09
C ILE A 127 -6.67 -2.72 -8.60
N HIS A 128 -6.89 -3.88 -9.23
CA HIS A 128 -6.77 -4.03 -10.67
C HIS A 128 -7.72 -3.07 -11.42
N GLY A 129 -8.96 -2.94 -10.95
CA GLY A 129 -9.95 -2.02 -11.51
C GLY A 129 -9.54 -0.55 -11.43
N CYS A 130 -8.90 -0.15 -10.32
CA CYS A 130 -8.41 1.21 -10.10
C CYS A 130 -7.12 1.53 -10.88
N LEU A 131 -6.26 0.54 -11.16
CA LEU A 131 -5.02 0.79 -11.87
C LEU A 131 -5.28 1.19 -13.33
N ARG A 132 -4.60 2.24 -13.80
CA ARG A 132 -4.55 2.59 -15.24
C ARG A 132 -3.88 1.46 -16.05
N PRO A 133 -4.06 1.41 -17.38
CA PRO A 133 -3.25 0.55 -18.24
C PRO A 133 -1.76 0.74 -17.96
N ALA A 134 -1.02 -0.34 -17.81
CA ALA A 134 0.39 -0.38 -17.38
C ALA A 134 0.66 0.14 -15.95
N GLY A 135 -0.38 0.45 -15.17
CA GLY A 135 -0.27 0.75 -13.75
C GLY A 135 0.28 -0.44 -12.96
N LYS A 136 0.88 -0.16 -11.80
CA LYS A 136 1.62 -1.16 -11.03
C LYS A 136 1.11 -1.27 -9.60
N LEU A 137 1.09 -2.50 -9.09
CA LEU A 137 0.93 -2.81 -7.67
C LEU A 137 2.26 -3.33 -7.13
N LEU A 138 2.81 -2.67 -6.12
CA LEU A 138 3.88 -3.24 -5.30
C LEU A 138 3.24 -3.87 -4.05
N VAL A 139 3.28 -5.19 -3.97
CA VAL A 139 2.88 -5.92 -2.77
C VAL A 139 4.12 -6.33 -1.99
N VAL A 140 4.10 -6.06 -0.68
CA VAL A 140 5.20 -6.39 0.25
C VAL A 140 4.61 -7.03 1.48
N GLU A 141 5.05 -8.26 1.81
CA GLU A 141 4.52 -9.05 2.90
C GLU A 141 5.62 -9.52 3.87
N PRO A 142 5.37 -9.54 5.19
CA PRO A 142 6.38 -9.88 6.19
C PRO A 142 6.67 -11.39 6.17
N ILE A 143 7.95 -11.77 6.19
CA ILE A 143 8.36 -13.20 6.18
C ILE A 143 7.91 -13.98 7.41
N GLY A 144 7.60 -13.30 8.52
CA GLY A 144 7.12 -13.92 9.75
C GLY A 144 5.63 -14.28 9.73
N HIS A 145 4.84 -13.68 8.83
CA HIS A 145 3.38 -13.88 8.76
C HIS A 145 2.97 -14.58 7.46
N VAL A 146 3.66 -14.35 6.36
CA VAL A 146 3.34 -14.92 5.05
C VAL A 146 4.43 -15.89 4.65
N THR A 147 4.08 -17.17 4.48
CA THR A 147 5.03 -18.20 4.03
C THR A 147 5.37 -18.03 2.54
N PRO A 148 6.46 -18.65 2.02
CA PRO A 148 6.74 -18.65 0.58
C PRO A 148 5.55 -19.20 -0.23
N LYS A 149 4.92 -20.26 0.26
CA LYS A 149 3.78 -20.91 -0.40
C LYS A 149 2.56 -19.97 -0.49
N ASP A 150 2.25 -19.27 0.59
CA ASP A 150 1.11 -18.35 0.63
C ASP A 150 1.36 -17.13 -0.26
N PHE A 151 2.60 -16.66 -0.32
CA PHE A 151 2.98 -15.56 -1.21
C PHE A 151 2.86 -15.97 -2.68
N GLU A 152 3.33 -17.18 -3.08
CA GLU A 152 3.16 -17.67 -4.44
C GLU A 152 1.68 -17.90 -4.78
N ALA A 153 0.86 -18.37 -3.84
CA ALA A 153 -0.58 -18.50 -4.04
C ALA A 153 -1.25 -17.13 -4.29
N MET A 154 -0.84 -16.09 -3.55
CA MET A 154 -1.28 -14.70 -3.80
C MET A 154 -0.89 -14.25 -5.22
N LEU A 155 0.33 -14.51 -5.68
CA LEU A 155 0.78 -14.13 -7.01
C LEU A 155 0.03 -14.89 -8.11
N SER A 156 -0.24 -16.18 -7.91
CA SER A 156 -1.06 -16.98 -8.84
C SER A 156 -2.48 -16.42 -8.93
N LEU A 157 -3.09 -16.05 -7.79
CA LEU A 157 -4.39 -15.41 -7.75
C LEU A 157 -4.40 -14.06 -8.47
N ALA A 158 -3.34 -13.27 -8.32
CA ALA A 158 -3.20 -11.99 -9.02
C ALA A 158 -3.12 -12.19 -10.55
N GLN A 159 -2.40 -13.22 -11.00
CA GLN A 159 -2.32 -13.58 -12.43
C GLN A 159 -3.69 -13.98 -13.00
N GLU A 160 -4.49 -14.74 -12.26
CA GLU A 160 -5.87 -15.09 -12.67
C GLU A 160 -6.78 -13.84 -12.85
N ILE A 161 -6.48 -12.75 -12.14
CA ILE A 161 -7.23 -11.49 -12.20
C ILE A 161 -6.81 -10.62 -13.39
N GLY A 162 -5.59 -10.83 -13.94
CA GLY A 162 -5.06 -10.04 -15.05
C GLY A 162 -3.81 -9.24 -14.69
N PHE A 163 -3.14 -9.60 -13.60
CA PHE A 163 -1.82 -9.06 -13.31
C PHE A 163 -0.71 -9.93 -13.91
N ARG A 164 0.38 -9.30 -14.28
CA ARG A 164 1.64 -9.97 -14.61
C ARG A 164 2.72 -9.62 -13.60
N VAL A 165 3.38 -10.64 -13.05
CA VAL A 165 4.55 -10.43 -12.18
C VAL A 165 5.67 -9.84 -13.02
N GLN A 166 6.07 -8.60 -12.74
CA GLN A 166 7.11 -7.88 -13.48
C GLN A 166 8.48 -8.07 -12.87
N GLU A 167 8.57 -7.96 -11.54
CA GLU A 167 9.83 -8.09 -10.80
C GLU A 167 9.60 -8.51 -9.35
N ARG A 168 10.65 -8.97 -8.68
CA ARG A 168 10.65 -9.33 -7.25
C ARG A 168 11.76 -8.53 -6.56
N PRO A 169 11.47 -7.29 -6.14
CA PRO A 169 12.47 -6.44 -5.51
C PRO A 169 12.86 -6.99 -4.14
N HIS A 170 14.13 -6.81 -3.78
CA HIS A 170 14.59 -7.17 -2.45
C HIS A 170 14.17 -6.10 -1.43
N VAL A 171 13.21 -6.46 -0.56
CA VAL A 171 12.80 -5.67 0.61
C VAL A 171 13.17 -6.45 1.87
N ARG A 172 13.91 -5.82 2.76
CA ARG A 172 14.45 -6.47 3.96
C ARG A 172 13.34 -7.09 4.80
N LEU A 173 13.53 -8.33 5.28
CA LEU A 173 12.58 -9.11 6.08
C LEU A 173 11.20 -9.28 5.44
N SER A 174 11.14 -9.20 4.11
CA SER A 174 9.87 -9.24 3.38
C SER A 174 9.94 -10.10 2.14
N ARG A 175 8.78 -10.52 1.64
CA ARG A 175 8.54 -11.00 0.29
C ARG A 175 7.91 -9.86 -0.48
N ALA A 176 8.40 -9.58 -1.67
CA ALA A 176 7.90 -8.47 -2.46
C ALA A 176 7.77 -8.85 -3.94
N ALA A 177 6.74 -8.30 -4.58
CA ALA A 177 6.55 -8.40 -6.02
C ALA A 177 5.93 -7.12 -6.57
N VAL A 178 6.38 -6.73 -7.76
CA VAL A 178 5.72 -5.71 -8.57
C VAL A 178 4.85 -6.42 -9.60
N LEU A 179 3.58 -6.11 -9.57
CA LEU A 179 2.56 -6.64 -10.45
C LEU A 179 2.13 -5.53 -11.41
N ALA A 180 2.20 -5.76 -12.71
CA ALA A 180 1.71 -4.84 -13.73
C ALA A 180 0.31 -5.26 -14.16
N ARG A 181 -0.61 -4.28 -14.35
CA ARG A 181 -1.91 -4.49 -14.98
C ARG A 181 -1.69 -4.77 -16.47
N GLU A 182 -2.23 -5.89 -16.96
CA GLU A 182 -2.34 -6.21 -18.39
C GLU A 182 -3.58 -5.58 -19.02
#